data_074f80552f5e2707a0fd856549b68ef0
#
_entry.id   074f80552f5e2707a0fd856549b68ef0
#
_cell.length_a   1.000
_cell.length_b   1.000
_cell.length_c   1.000
_cell.angle_alpha   90.00
_cell.angle_beta   90.00
_cell.angle_gamma   90.00
#
_symmetry.space_group_name_H-M   'P 1'
#
loop_
_entity.id
_entity.type
_entity.pdbx_description
1 polymer ?
#
loop_
_entity_poly.entity_id
_entity_poly.type
_entity_poly.pdbx_seq_one_letter_code
_entity_poly.pdbx_strand_id
1 'polypeptide(L)'
;IVVAIDAKFNGKDWSVYTHGGKNKTDLDALSWSKKVEQLGAGEILMTSMDKDGTKTGFDNILNQTLADNLNIPLIASGGAGELDHLVDAVKLGKADAVLAASIFHYKEISIKKVKEALENQGLSVRL
;
A
#
# COMPACT_ATOMS: atom_id res chain seq x y z
N ILE A 1 12.41 11.54 -2.43
CA ILE A 1 11.70 11.60 -1.14
C ILE A 1 10.47 10.71 -1.20
N VAL A 2 10.32 9.84 -0.22
CA VAL A 2 9.14 9.00 -0.03
C VAL A 2 8.30 9.61 1.09
N VAL A 3 7.02 9.85 0.82
CA VAL A 3 6.08 10.33 1.84
C VAL A 3 5.24 9.16 2.32
N ALA A 4 5.31 8.88 3.62
CA ALA A 4 4.51 7.83 4.25
C ALA A 4 3.19 8.42 4.77
N ILE A 5 2.09 7.77 4.42
CA ILE A 5 0.74 8.21 4.80
C ILE A 5 0.01 7.04 5.45
N ASP A 6 -0.52 7.25 6.64
CA ASP A 6 -1.40 6.30 7.32
C ASP A 6 -2.84 6.75 7.11
N ALA A 7 -3.68 5.86 6.61
CA ALA A 7 -5.07 6.19 6.28
C ALA A 7 -6.04 5.14 6.80
N LYS A 8 -7.21 5.61 7.23
CA LYS A 8 -8.28 4.76 7.72
C LYS A 8 -9.61 5.16 7.09
N PHE A 9 -10.40 4.16 6.68
CA PHE A 9 -11.72 4.39 6.09
C PHE A 9 -12.67 5.01 7.13
N ASN A 10 -13.38 6.06 6.72
CA ASN A 10 -14.28 6.81 7.59
C ASN A 10 -15.77 6.62 7.25
N GLY A 11 -16.09 5.63 6.39
CA GLY A 11 -17.44 5.37 5.91
C GLY A 11 -17.75 5.97 4.53
N LYS A 12 -16.91 6.89 4.06
CA LYS A 12 -17.07 7.56 2.76
C LYS A 12 -15.77 7.54 1.96
N ASP A 13 -14.68 7.97 2.57
CA ASP A 13 -13.33 8.02 2.01
C ASP A 13 -12.31 7.62 3.10
N TRP A 14 -11.04 7.97 2.93
CA TRP A 14 -9.99 7.61 3.88
C TRP A 14 -9.41 8.85 4.52
N SER A 15 -9.43 8.90 5.86
CA SER A 15 -8.83 9.99 6.63
C SER A 15 -7.36 9.72 6.88
N VAL A 16 -6.54 10.76 6.78
CA VAL A 16 -5.11 10.70 7.12
C VAL A 16 -4.94 10.78 8.63
N TYR A 17 -4.08 9.92 9.18
CA TYR A 17 -3.70 9.90 10.59
C TYR A 17 -2.23 10.26 10.75
N THR A 18 -1.89 10.86 11.88
CA THR A 18 -0.51 11.20 12.26
C THR A 18 -0.14 10.55 13.59
N HIS A 19 1.12 10.70 13.98
CA HIS A 19 1.65 10.19 15.26
C HIS A 19 1.46 8.67 15.42
N GLY A 20 1.77 7.92 14.38
CA GLY A 20 1.67 6.45 14.43
C GLY A 20 0.23 5.95 14.51
N GLY A 21 -0.71 6.67 13.91
CA GLY A 21 -2.12 6.32 13.90
C GLY A 21 -2.92 6.83 15.10
N LYS A 22 -2.31 7.65 15.95
CA LYS A 22 -2.96 8.15 17.18
C LYS A 22 -3.87 9.35 16.94
N ASN A 23 -3.53 10.21 15.97
CA ASN A 23 -4.24 11.46 15.74
C ASN A 23 -4.90 11.47 14.37
N LYS A 24 -6.25 11.48 14.36
CA LYS A 24 -7.02 11.70 13.14
C LYS A 24 -6.88 13.14 12.69
N THR A 25 -6.70 13.35 11.38
CA THR A 25 -6.69 14.68 10.77
C THR A 25 -7.95 14.90 9.94
N ASP A 26 -8.15 16.13 9.47
CA ASP A 26 -9.24 16.46 8.54
C ASP A 26 -8.82 16.26 7.08
N LEU A 27 -7.63 15.70 6.84
CA LEU A 27 -7.10 15.46 5.49
C LEU A 27 -7.66 14.17 4.91
N ASP A 28 -8.11 14.23 3.66
CA ASP A 28 -8.47 13.07 2.86
C ASP A 28 -7.21 12.49 2.22
N ALA A 29 -7.07 11.16 2.25
CA ALA A 29 -5.86 10.48 1.76
C ALA A 29 -5.58 10.77 0.29
N LEU A 30 -6.61 10.77 -0.57
CA LEU A 30 -6.41 11.06 -2.00
C LEU A 30 -5.98 12.49 -2.23
N SER A 31 -6.69 13.45 -1.63
CA SER A 31 -6.38 14.88 -1.77
C SER A 31 -5.00 15.20 -1.21
N TRP A 32 -4.65 14.63 -0.07
CA TRP A 32 -3.33 14.81 0.54
C TRP A 32 -2.22 14.20 -0.32
N SER A 33 -2.46 13.01 -0.87
CA SER A 33 -1.51 12.36 -1.78
C SER A 33 -1.23 13.21 -3.01
N LYS A 34 -2.27 13.79 -3.62
CA LYS A 34 -2.11 14.72 -4.74
C LYS A 34 -1.33 15.97 -4.33
N LYS A 35 -1.58 16.47 -3.13
CA LYS A 35 -0.87 17.65 -2.61
C LYS A 35 0.62 17.38 -2.42
N VAL A 36 0.99 16.24 -1.83
CA VAL A 36 2.40 15.91 -1.63
C VAL A 36 3.11 15.63 -2.96
N GLU A 37 2.41 15.07 -3.95
CA GLU A 37 2.94 14.92 -5.30
C GLU A 37 3.26 16.29 -5.91
N GLN A 38 2.35 17.24 -5.81
CA GLN A 38 2.58 18.63 -6.27
C GLN A 38 3.76 19.30 -5.56
N LEU A 39 3.99 18.95 -4.30
CA LEU A 39 5.10 19.50 -3.52
C LEU A 39 6.44 18.82 -3.81
N GLY A 40 6.46 17.82 -4.69
CA GLY A 40 7.69 17.19 -5.16
C GLY A 40 8.01 15.82 -4.58
N ALA A 41 7.04 15.15 -3.93
CA ALA A 41 7.25 13.77 -3.49
C ALA A 41 7.54 12.87 -4.69
N GLY A 42 8.52 11.97 -4.53
CA GLY A 42 8.89 11.02 -5.58
C GLY A 42 8.14 9.71 -5.51
N GLU A 43 7.68 9.31 -4.32
CA GLU A 43 6.93 8.08 -4.09
C GLU A 43 6.00 8.28 -2.90
N ILE A 44 4.93 7.48 -2.83
CA ILE A 44 4.04 7.43 -1.66
C ILE A 44 4.02 6.02 -1.10
N LEU A 45 4.27 5.91 0.21
CA LEU A 45 4.07 4.68 0.98
C LEU A 45 2.73 4.82 1.71
N MET A 46 1.72 4.11 1.24
CA MET A 46 0.37 4.16 1.81
C MET A 46 0.13 2.96 2.70
N THR A 47 -0.12 3.21 3.98
CA THR A 47 -0.51 2.16 4.93
C THR A 47 -2.00 2.24 5.22
N SER A 48 -2.72 1.17 4.93
CA SER A 48 -4.12 1.01 5.34
C SER A 48 -4.16 0.60 6.81
N MET A 49 -4.65 1.48 7.67
CA MET A 49 -4.82 1.18 9.08
C MET A 49 -5.90 0.14 9.33
N ASP A 50 -6.91 0.07 8.44
CA ASP A 50 -7.98 -0.94 8.54
C ASP A 50 -7.45 -2.36 8.32
N LYS A 51 -6.44 -2.50 7.47
CA LYS A 51 -5.86 -3.80 7.08
C LYS A 51 -4.60 -4.16 7.83
N ASP A 52 -3.86 -3.16 8.32
CA ASP A 52 -2.58 -3.39 8.98
C ASP A 52 -2.72 -4.35 10.18
N GLY A 53 -1.92 -5.39 10.20
CA GLY A 53 -1.95 -6.42 11.23
C GLY A 53 -3.07 -7.46 11.09
N THR A 54 -3.99 -7.31 10.13
CA THR A 54 -5.13 -8.22 9.97
C THR A 54 -4.78 -9.51 9.22
N LYS A 55 -3.76 -9.47 8.37
CA LYS A 55 -3.38 -10.58 7.46
C LYS A 55 -4.51 -11.00 6.51
N THR A 56 -5.47 -10.12 6.25
CA THR A 56 -6.64 -10.40 5.39
C THR A 56 -6.52 -9.86 3.98
N GLY A 57 -5.40 -9.27 3.63
CA GLY A 57 -5.13 -8.66 2.33
C GLY A 57 -4.95 -7.16 2.43
N PHE A 58 -4.36 -6.58 1.39
CA PHE A 58 -4.20 -5.12 1.28
C PHE A 58 -5.53 -4.44 0.98
N ASP A 59 -5.61 -3.15 1.24
CA ASP A 59 -6.76 -2.34 0.83
C ASP A 59 -6.61 -1.98 -0.67
N ASN A 60 -7.07 -2.89 -1.53
CA ASN A 60 -6.91 -2.73 -2.98
C ASN A 60 -7.75 -1.60 -3.54
N ILE A 61 -8.87 -1.26 -2.90
CA ILE A 61 -9.72 -0.12 -3.30
C ILE A 61 -8.99 1.19 -3.05
N LEU A 62 -8.42 1.36 -1.87
CA LEU A 62 -7.60 2.53 -1.54
C LEU A 62 -6.42 2.66 -2.50
N ASN A 63 -5.66 1.59 -2.67
CA ASN A 63 -4.47 1.58 -3.52
C ASN A 63 -4.81 1.89 -4.99
N GLN A 64 -5.86 1.29 -5.53
CA GLN A 64 -6.31 1.55 -6.89
C GLN A 64 -6.76 3.00 -7.06
N THR A 65 -7.50 3.53 -6.09
CA THR A 65 -7.95 4.93 -6.12
C THR A 65 -6.77 5.89 -6.19
N LEU A 66 -5.73 5.63 -5.41
CA LEU A 66 -4.51 6.43 -5.45
C LEU A 66 -3.74 6.25 -6.76
N ALA A 67 -3.53 5.01 -7.18
CA ALA A 67 -2.78 4.70 -8.39
C ALA A 67 -3.41 5.32 -9.64
N ASP A 68 -4.74 5.32 -9.73
CA ASP A 68 -5.46 5.91 -10.85
C ASP A 68 -5.38 7.44 -10.89
N ASN A 69 -5.02 8.08 -9.80
CA ASN A 69 -5.02 9.55 -9.66
C ASN A 69 -3.64 10.17 -9.46
N LEU A 70 -2.60 9.36 -9.32
CA LEU A 70 -1.23 9.82 -9.08
C LEU A 70 -0.33 9.43 -10.25
N ASN A 71 0.73 10.23 -10.47
CA ASN A 71 1.75 9.97 -11.50
C ASN A 71 3.07 9.46 -10.90
N ILE A 72 3.15 9.33 -9.59
CA ILE A 72 4.33 8.83 -8.89
C ILE A 72 4.09 7.41 -8.36
N PRO A 73 5.15 6.60 -8.16
CA PRO A 73 5.00 5.24 -7.65
C PRO A 73 4.28 5.16 -6.31
N LEU A 74 3.45 4.14 -6.17
CA LEU A 74 2.72 3.81 -4.96
C LEU A 74 3.26 2.52 -4.36
N ILE A 75 3.62 2.56 -3.08
CA ILE A 75 4.03 1.41 -2.30
C ILE A 75 2.87 1.05 -1.38
N ALA A 76 2.27 -0.13 -1.56
CA ALA A 76 1.16 -0.59 -0.73
C ALA A 76 1.68 -1.23 0.55
N SER A 77 1.07 -0.87 1.68
CA SER A 77 1.41 -1.39 3.00
C SER A 77 0.15 -1.66 3.83
N GLY A 78 0.21 -2.68 4.68
CA GLY A 78 -0.86 -3.05 5.59
C GLY A 78 -1.76 -4.15 5.05
N GLY A 79 -1.71 -5.34 5.67
CA GLY A 79 -2.65 -6.41 5.41
C GLY A 79 -2.09 -7.69 4.81
N ALA A 80 -0.80 -7.76 4.48
CA ALA A 80 -0.20 -8.96 3.91
C ALA A 80 -0.26 -10.14 4.89
N GLY A 81 -0.83 -11.25 4.45
CA GLY A 81 -0.89 -12.49 5.23
C GLY A 81 -0.59 -13.72 4.40
N GLU A 82 -0.79 -13.64 3.09
CA GLU A 82 -0.60 -14.74 2.16
C GLU A 82 0.07 -14.24 0.87
N LEU A 83 0.62 -15.19 0.10
CA LEU A 83 1.26 -14.88 -1.18
C LEU A 83 0.30 -14.19 -2.14
N ASP A 84 -0.95 -14.66 -2.23
CA ASP A 84 -1.96 -14.09 -3.11
C ASP A 84 -2.29 -12.64 -2.78
N HIS A 85 -2.17 -12.23 -1.51
CA HIS A 85 -2.38 -10.84 -1.11
C HIS A 85 -1.37 -9.89 -1.79
N LEU A 86 -0.13 -10.33 -1.91
CA LEU A 86 0.93 -9.55 -2.55
C LEU A 86 0.70 -9.42 -4.05
N VAL A 87 0.29 -10.52 -4.68
CA VAL A 87 -0.06 -10.53 -6.10
C VAL A 87 -1.26 -9.60 -6.37
N ASP A 88 -2.31 -9.71 -5.56
CA ASP A 88 -3.52 -8.89 -5.70
C ASP A 88 -3.23 -7.40 -5.50
N ALA A 89 -2.32 -7.05 -4.60
CA ALA A 89 -1.94 -5.65 -4.38
C ALA A 89 -1.37 -5.01 -5.66
N VAL A 90 -0.63 -5.76 -6.45
CA VAL A 90 -0.09 -5.27 -7.73
C VAL A 90 -1.14 -5.33 -8.84
N LYS A 91 -1.87 -6.44 -8.96
CA LYS A 91 -2.85 -6.63 -10.05
C LYS A 91 -4.12 -5.82 -9.84
N LEU A 92 -4.75 -5.92 -8.66
CA LEU A 92 -6.02 -5.28 -8.37
C LEU A 92 -5.82 -3.88 -7.78
N GLY A 93 -4.87 -3.74 -6.86
CA GLY A 93 -4.55 -2.47 -6.23
C GLY A 93 -3.69 -1.54 -7.07
N LYS A 94 -3.13 -2.04 -8.18
CA LYS A 94 -2.24 -1.30 -9.09
C LYS A 94 -1.02 -0.68 -8.40
N ALA A 95 -0.57 -1.28 -7.30
CA ALA A 95 0.63 -0.81 -6.61
C ALA A 95 1.88 -1.10 -7.44
N ASP A 96 2.86 -0.21 -7.38
CA ASP A 96 4.16 -0.36 -8.03
C ASP A 96 5.12 -1.19 -7.17
N ALA A 97 4.91 -1.19 -5.87
CA ALA A 97 5.66 -1.99 -4.91
C ALA A 97 4.77 -2.38 -3.73
N VAL A 98 5.16 -3.43 -3.04
CA VAL A 98 4.44 -3.91 -1.86
C VAL A 98 5.40 -4.04 -0.68
N LEU A 99 4.92 -3.65 0.50
CA LEU A 99 5.65 -3.78 1.75
C LEU A 99 4.91 -4.76 2.65
N ALA A 100 5.64 -5.72 3.20
CA ALA A 100 5.12 -6.65 4.18
C ALA A 100 6.16 -6.83 5.28
N ALA A 101 5.70 -7.07 6.48
CA ALA A 101 6.56 -7.20 7.65
C ALA A 101 6.52 -8.60 8.24
N SER A 102 5.42 -8.97 8.89
CA SER A 102 5.32 -10.21 9.67
C SER A 102 5.57 -11.48 8.85
N ILE A 103 5.05 -11.56 7.61
CA ILE A 103 5.22 -12.75 6.78
C ILE A 103 6.69 -13.00 6.40
N PHE A 104 7.49 -11.94 6.25
CA PHE A 104 8.93 -12.06 5.99
C PHE A 104 9.71 -12.20 7.29
N HIS A 105 9.34 -11.41 8.30
CA HIS A 105 10.01 -11.42 9.59
C HIS A 105 9.94 -12.80 10.27
N TYR A 106 8.77 -13.45 10.22
CA TYR A 106 8.57 -14.80 10.75
C TYR A 106 8.84 -15.91 9.74
N LYS A 107 9.40 -15.57 8.57
CA LYS A 107 9.79 -16.52 7.51
C LYS A 107 8.63 -17.41 7.02
N GLU A 108 7.41 -16.91 7.08
CA GLU A 108 6.23 -17.60 6.55
C GLU A 108 6.30 -17.73 5.03
N ILE A 109 6.81 -16.68 4.35
CA ILE A 109 6.99 -16.64 2.89
C ILE A 109 8.33 -15.99 2.58
N SER A 110 9.08 -16.51 1.60
CA SER A 110 10.33 -15.89 1.16
C SER A 110 10.07 -14.82 0.09
N ILE A 111 10.94 -13.82 0.05
CA ILE A 111 10.89 -12.77 -0.99
C ILE A 111 11.02 -13.37 -2.38
N LYS A 112 11.84 -14.40 -2.55
CA LYS A 112 12.01 -15.10 -3.83
C LYS A 112 10.69 -15.70 -4.31
N LYS A 113 9.93 -16.37 -3.43
CA LYS A 113 8.62 -16.94 -3.78
C LYS A 113 7.63 -15.87 -4.20
N VAL A 114 7.63 -14.72 -3.54
CA VAL A 114 6.78 -13.58 -3.93
C VAL A 114 7.12 -13.13 -5.35
N LYS A 115 8.40 -12.94 -5.64
CA LYS A 115 8.85 -12.50 -6.97
C LYS A 115 8.49 -13.52 -8.05
N GLU A 116 8.66 -14.80 -7.78
CA GLU A 116 8.27 -15.87 -8.69
C GLU A 116 6.76 -15.88 -8.96
N ALA A 117 5.95 -15.69 -7.93
CA ALA A 117 4.49 -15.61 -8.08
C ALA A 117 4.07 -14.41 -8.92
N LEU A 118 4.68 -13.25 -8.72
CA LEU A 118 4.43 -12.05 -9.51
C LEU A 118 4.80 -12.27 -10.98
N GLU A 119 5.97 -12.86 -11.24
CA GLU A 119 6.43 -13.18 -12.59
C GLU A 119 5.48 -14.16 -13.28
N ASN A 120 5.01 -15.20 -12.58
CA ASN A 120 4.06 -16.18 -13.09
C ASN A 120 2.72 -15.58 -13.49
N GLN A 121 2.37 -14.43 -12.92
CA GLN A 121 1.16 -13.68 -13.28
C GLN A 121 1.40 -12.65 -14.39
N GLY A 122 2.56 -12.69 -15.03
CA GLY A 122 2.93 -11.79 -16.11
C GLY A 122 3.37 -10.41 -15.67
N LEU A 123 3.69 -10.25 -14.40
CA LEU A 123 4.17 -8.98 -13.85
C LEU A 123 5.69 -8.90 -13.93
N SER A 124 6.20 -7.71 -14.23
CA SER A 124 7.63 -7.46 -14.31
C SER A 124 8.23 -7.33 -12.91
N VAL A 125 9.21 -8.16 -12.59
CA VAL A 125 9.90 -8.13 -11.30
C VAL A 125 11.41 -8.26 -11.48
N ARG A 126 12.14 -7.75 -10.49
CA ARG A 126 13.60 -7.92 -10.42
C ARG A 126 13.90 -9.11 -9.50
N LEU A 127 14.33 -10.19 -10.12
CA LEU A 127 14.69 -11.43 -9.40
C LEU A 127 16.04 -11.35 -8.65
#